data_4b15aebcd8db49c4e1cd3d665783c79f
#
_entry.id   4b15aebcd8db49c4e1cd3d665783c79f
#
_cell.length_a   1.000
_cell.length_b   1.000
_cell.length_c   1.000
_cell.angle_alpha   90.00
_cell.angle_beta   90.00
_cell.angle_gamma   90.00
#
_symmetry.space_group_name_H-M   'P 1'
#
loop_
_entity.id
_entity.type
_entity.pdbx_description
1 polymer ?
#
loop_
_entity_poly.entity_id
_entity_poly.type
_entity_poly.pdbx_seq_one_letter_code
_entity_poly.pdbx_strand_id
1 'polypeptide(L)'
;DLFAAHPLLNPHTFLGDAAFDSAGLYKQLLSGSTFGTDSNGTGRHFQKAYIPLNYRAGLENKDYSVNQDGIPFCPNDPSLPLKPEGTSRLRSGVIRYKFSCPKVKWEKDASTGKYHRVCHCKDPCTSSPCGRMVYIYPEKDLRAYPGTLRGTTVWDNTYKIRTTVERSINQFKDSFGLSGRKTQNEKTLHADLLLAGITQLI
;
A
#
# COMPACT_ATOMS: atom_id res chain seq x y z
N ASP A 1 16.78 15.76 10.77
CA ASP A 1 15.62 15.42 9.94
C ASP A 1 15.89 15.86 8.49
N LEU A 2 15.90 14.89 7.56
CA LEU A 2 16.20 15.10 6.13
C LEU A 2 15.27 16.16 5.50
N PHE A 3 14.00 16.12 5.81
CA PHE A 3 13.02 17.01 5.22
C PHE A 3 13.09 18.44 5.76
N ALA A 4 13.51 18.60 7.03
CA ALA A 4 13.78 19.91 7.59
C ALA A 4 15.01 20.57 6.94
N ALA A 5 16.04 19.76 6.64
CA ALA A 5 17.24 20.22 5.92
C ALA A 5 16.98 20.53 4.44
N HIS A 6 15.94 19.92 3.83
CA HIS A 6 15.63 20.04 2.41
C HIS A 6 14.16 20.40 2.18
N PRO A 7 13.73 21.64 2.47
CA PRO A 7 12.31 22.05 2.42
C PRO A 7 11.69 21.99 1.01
N LEU A 8 12.50 21.95 -0.03
CA LEU A 8 12.04 21.78 -1.43
C LEU A 8 11.64 20.35 -1.75
N LEU A 9 12.07 19.35 -0.94
CA LEU A 9 11.64 17.97 -1.13
C LEU A 9 10.18 17.83 -0.71
N ASN A 10 9.33 17.45 -1.66
CA ASN A 10 7.91 17.21 -1.42
C ASN A 10 7.51 15.83 -1.99
N PRO A 11 7.95 14.74 -1.36
CA PRO A 11 7.65 13.40 -1.86
C PRO A 11 6.17 13.05 -1.67
N HIS A 12 5.54 12.57 -2.73
CA HIS A 12 4.14 12.14 -2.71
C HIS A 12 3.97 10.67 -2.31
N THR A 13 4.98 9.85 -2.56
CA THR A 13 4.88 8.40 -2.44
C THR A 13 6.01 7.85 -1.59
N PHE A 14 5.67 7.00 -0.64
CA PHE A 14 6.61 6.20 0.14
C PHE A 14 6.66 4.77 -0.41
N LEU A 15 7.88 4.25 -0.60
CA LEU A 15 8.13 2.85 -0.94
C LEU A 15 8.96 2.21 0.17
N GLY A 16 8.44 1.16 0.77
CA GLY A 16 9.13 0.43 1.84
C GLY A 16 8.99 -1.08 1.68
N ASP A 17 9.84 -1.84 2.36
CA ASP A 17 9.67 -3.29 2.43
C ASP A 17 8.67 -3.70 3.51
N ALA A 18 8.36 -5.01 3.60
CA ALA A 18 7.39 -5.54 4.55
C ALA A 18 7.77 -5.33 6.03
N ALA A 19 9.04 -5.01 6.35
CA ALA A 19 9.44 -4.70 7.72
C ALA A 19 8.83 -3.38 8.21
N PHE A 20 8.47 -2.49 7.28
CA PHE A 20 7.80 -1.22 7.57
C PHE A 20 6.28 -1.33 7.71
N ASP A 21 5.69 -2.52 7.51
CA ASP A 21 4.24 -2.72 7.57
C ASP A 21 3.72 -2.67 9.01
N SER A 22 3.44 -1.48 9.51
CA SER A 22 2.82 -1.25 10.81
C SER A 22 1.79 -0.13 10.77
N ALA A 23 0.69 -0.28 11.54
CA ALA A 23 -0.36 0.73 11.60
C ALA A 23 0.16 2.09 12.08
N GLY A 24 1.10 2.09 13.04
CA GLY A 24 1.75 3.31 13.54
C GLY A 24 2.51 4.05 12.46
N LEU A 25 3.30 3.33 11.65
CA LEU A 25 4.04 3.94 10.56
C LEU A 25 3.11 4.49 9.48
N TYR A 26 2.09 3.76 9.06
CA TYR A 26 1.12 4.30 8.09
C TYR A 26 0.46 5.57 8.58
N LYS A 27 0.05 5.62 9.86
CA LYS A 27 -0.51 6.82 10.47
C LYS A 27 0.48 7.98 10.41
N GLN A 28 1.75 7.72 10.74
CA GLN A 28 2.80 8.73 10.67
C GLN A 28 3.05 9.21 9.23
N LEU A 29 3.12 8.30 8.24
CA LEU A 29 3.41 8.64 6.86
C LEU A 29 2.26 9.38 6.16
N LEU A 30 1.01 8.97 6.42
CA LEU A 30 -0.17 9.39 5.64
C LEU A 30 -1.01 10.47 6.33
N SER A 31 -0.65 10.88 7.54
CA SER A 31 -1.40 11.92 8.26
C SER A 31 -0.48 12.86 9.02
N GLY A 32 -0.97 14.07 9.24
CA GLY A 32 -0.26 15.05 10.07
C GLY A 32 0.86 15.79 9.36
N SER A 33 1.85 16.20 10.15
CA SER A 33 2.97 17.04 9.70
C SER A 33 4.28 16.26 9.66
N THR A 34 4.27 15.08 9.06
CA THR A 34 5.42 14.15 9.03
C THR A 34 6.71 14.83 8.56
N PHE A 35 6.61 15.78 7.63
CA PHE A 35 7.73 16.52 7.04
C PHE A 35 7.72 18.00 7.38
N GLY A 36 7.08 18.39 8.50
CA GLY A 36 6.84 19.79 8.86
C GLY A 36 5.61 20.37 8.15
N THR A 37 5.53 21.68 8.09
CA THR A 37 4.46 22.42 7.44
C THR A 37 4.96 23.11 6.18
N ASP A 38 4.07 23.31 5.21
CA ASP A 38 4.33 24.16 4.04
C ASP A 38 4.29 25.66 4.41
N SER A 39 4.48 26.52 3.43
CA SER A 39 4.41 27.98 3.59
C SER A 39 3.06 28.50 4.11
N ASN A 40 2.01 27.69 3.98
CA ASN A 40 0.64 28.01 4.41
C ASN A 40 0.30 27.39 5.77
N GLY A 41 1.26 26.76 6.46
CA GLY A 41 1.04 26.08 7.72
C GLY A 41 0.35 24.71 7.59
N THR A 42 0.16 24.20 6.37
CA THR A 42 -0.44 22.88 6.13
C THR A 42 0.60 21.79 6.36
N GLY A 43 0.22 20.77 7.12
CA GLY A 43 1.10 19.61 7.38
C GLY A 43 1.47 18.87 6.10
N ARG A 44 2.77 18.62 5.92
CA ARG A 44 3.31 17.85 4.78
C ARG A 44 3.40 16.38 5.12
N HIS A 45 2.81 15.53 4.31
CA HIS A 45 2.80 14.07 4.47
C HIS A 45 2.79 13.37 3.12
N PHE A 46 3.11 12.08 3.11
CA PHE A 46 2.95 11.26 1.90
C PHE A 46 1.47 11.07 1.57
N GLN A 47 1.15 11.08 0.30
CA GLN A 47 -0.21 10.78 -0.18
C GLN A 47 -0.47 9.29 -0.31
N LYS A 48 0.59 8.49 -0.54
CA LYS A 48 0.50 7.05 -0.75
C LYS A 48 1.71 6.34 -0.14
N ALA A 49 1.46 5.15 0.38
CA ALA A 49 2.49 4.25 0.85
C ALA A 49 2.35 2.88 0.16
N TYR A 50 3.42 2.43 -0.47
CA TYR A 50 3.52 1.12 -1.11
C TYR A 50 4.45 0.25 -0.26
N ILE A 51 3.86 -0.52 0.63
CA ILE A 51 4.55 -1.42 1.55
C ILE A 51 3.85 -2.78 1.43
N PRO A 52 4.57 -3.87 1.12
CA PRO A 52 3.99 -5.21 1.13
C PRO A 52 3.43 -5.55 2.51
N LEU A 53 2.34 -6.31 2.55
CA LEU A 53 1.80 -6.77 3.82
C LEU A 53 2.79 -7.70 4.51
N ASN A 54 3.10 -7.43 5.77
CA ASN A 54 3.78 -8.39 6.63
C ASN A 54 2.76 -9.41 7.14
N TYR A 55 2.57 -10.46 6.36
CA TYR A 55 1.60 -11.50 6.64
C TYR A 55 1.81 -12.17 8.02
N ARG A 56 3.07 -12.26 8.46
CA ARG A 56 3.42 -12.87 9.76
C ARG A 56 2.93 -12.04 10.95
N ALA A 57 2.79 -10.73 10.78
CA ALA A 57 2.27 -9.87 11.84
C ALA A 57 0.75 -9.96 12.03
N GLY A 58 0.04 -10.71 11.16
CA GLY A 58 -1.41 -10.82 11.17
C GLY A 58 -2.12 -9.50 10.85
N LEU A 59 -3.43 -9.52 10.80
CA LEU A 59 -4.29 -8.34 10.79
C LEU A 59 -5.18 -8.35 12.04
N GLU A 60 -5.44 -7.18 12.58
CA GLU A 60 -6.31 -7.03 13.77
C GLU A 60 -7.78 -7.33 13.46
N ASN A 61 -8.17 -7.26 12.19
CA ASN A 61 -9.55 -7.48 11.78
C ASN A 61 -9.88 -8.97 11.76
N LYS A 62 -10.94 -9.35 12.52
CA LYS A 62 -11.44 -10.73 12.64
C LYS A 62 -12.58 -11.06 11.67
N ASP A 63 -13.12 -10.06 10.96
CA ASP A 63 -14.30 -10.24 10.11
C ASP A 63 -13.98 -10.90 8.76
N TYR A 64 -12.71 -10.89 8.35
CA TYR A 64 -12.24 -11.48 7.11
C TYR A 64 -10.77 -11.89 7.21
N SER A 65 -10.39 -12.87 6.38
CA SER A 65 -8.99 -13.26 6.19
C SER A 65 -8.48 -12.68 4.87
N VAL A 66 -7.17 -12.43 4.79
CA VAL A 66 -6.53 -11.91 3.59
C VAL A 66 -5.42 -12.84 3.11
N ASN A 67 -5.12 -12.80 1.81
CA ASN A 67 -3.96 -13.46 1.23
C ASN A 67 -2.68 -12.65 1.47
N GLN A 68 -1.56 -13.11 0.91
CA GLN A 68 -0.26 -12.44 1.04
C GLN A 68 -0.24 -11.02 0.47
N ASP A 69 -1.11 -10.72 -0.48
CA ASP A 69 -1.27 -9.38 -1.07
C ASP A 69 -2.22 -8.48 -0.27
N GLY A 70 -2.75 -8.98 0.87
CA GLY A 70 -3.73 -8.23 1.67
C GLY A 70 -5.13 -8.19 1.05
N ILE A 71 -5.42 -9.07 0.07
CA ILE A 71 -6.73 -9.15 -0.56
C ILE A 71 -7.59 -10.15 0.20
N PRO A 72 -8.82 -9.78 0.63
CA PRO A 72 -9.74 -10.72 1.24
C PRO A 72 -10.04 -11.90 0.34
N PHE A 73 -10.22 -13.08 0.92
CA PHE A 73 -10.57 -14.29 0.17
C PHE A 73 -11.82 -14.98 0.75
N CYS A 74 -12.34 -15.95 0.00
CA CYS A 74 -13.49 -16.72 0.43
C CYS A 74 -13.10 -17.64 1.61
N PRO A 75 -13.87 -17.64 2.74
CA PRO A 75 -13.54 -18.51 3.88
C PRO A 75 -13.69 -20.01 3.56
N ASN A 76 -14.58 -20.39 2.62
CA ASN A 76 -14.75 -21.77 2.19
C ASN A 76 -13.76 -22.19 1.10
N ASP A 77 -13.06 -21.23 0.49
CA ASP A 77 -12.08 -21.48 -0.56
C ASP A 77 -10.95 -20.43 -0.49
N PRO A 78 -9.89 -20.69 0.30
CA PRO A 78 -8.77 -19.76 0.46
C PRO A 78 -8.02 -19.43 -0.85
N SER A 79 -8.16 -20.26 -1.88
CA SER A 79 -7.57 -20.01 -3.20
C SER A 79 -8.36 -18.99 -4.03
N LEU A 80 -9.55 -18.58 -3.55
CA LEU A 80 -10.45 -17.67 -4.25
C LEU A 80 -10.40 -16.26 -3.66
N PRO A 81 -9.56 -15.35 -4.18
CA PRO A 81 -9.55 -13.97 -3.74
C PRO A 81 -10.85 -13.26 -4.14
N LEU A 82 -11.32 -12.36 -3.30
CA LEU A 82 -12.47 -11.51 -3.61
C LEU A 82 -12.09 -10.45 -4.63
N LYS A 83 -13.03 -10.14 -5.50
CA LYS A 83 -12.84 -9.14 -6.56
C LYS A 83 -12.98 -7.72 -5.97
N PRO A 84 -12.02 -6.80 -6.24
CA PRO A 84 -12.16 -5.41 -5.86
C PRO A 84 -13.25 -4.72 -6.69
N GLU A 85 -14.12 -3.98 -6.00
CA GLU A 85 -15.25 -3.25 -6.59
C GLU A 85 -15.04 -1.72 -6.53
N GLY A 86 -13.90 -1.29 -5.98
CA GLY A 86 -13.55 0.11 -5.81
C GLY A 86 -13.95 0.71 -4.47
N THR A 87 -13.85 2.02 -4.38
CA THR A 87 -14.15 2.79 -3.17
C THR A 87 -15.57 3.34 -3.19
N SER A 88 -16.16 3.44 -2.02
CA SER A 88 -17.42 4.16 -1.83
C SER A 88 -17.33 5.04 -0.58
N ARG A 89 -18.02 6.17 -0.62
CA ARG A 89 -18.13 7.09 0.51
C ARG A 89 -19.51 6.93 1.16
N LEU A 90 -19.54 6.73 2.45
CA LEU A 90 -20.78 6.72 3.22
C LEU A 90 -21.33 8.16 3.37
N ARG A 91 -22.60 8.30 3.76
CA ARG A 91 -23.20 9.60 4.05
C ARG A 91 -22.48 10.36 5.17
N SER A 92 -21.86 9.62 6.10
CA SER A 92 -21.00 10.17 7.17
C SER A 92 -19.65 10.71 6.68
N GLY A 93 -19.33 10.60 5.39
CA GLY A 93 -18.04 10.99 4.83
C GLY A 93 -16.98 9.88 4.86
N VAL A 94 -17.19 8.81 5.61
CA VAL A 94 -16.25 7.68 5.76
C VAL A 94 -16.05 6.98 4.43
N ILE A 95 -14.79 6.79 4.05
CA ILE A 95 -14.40 6.04 2.85
C ILE A 95 -14.26 4.57 3.22
N ARG A 96 -14.77 3.68 2.35
CA ARG A 96 -14.59 2.25 2.45
C ARG A 96 -14.23 1.65 1.11
N TYR A 97 -13.41 0.61 1.14
CA TYR A 97 -13.09 -0.20 0.00
C TYR A 97 -13.96 -1.45 -0.03
N LYS A 98 -14.53 -1.78 -1.18
CA LYS A 98 -15.46 -2.90 -1.33
C LYS A 98 -14.84 -4.02 -2.13
N PHE A 99 -14.98 -5.24 -1.61
CA PHE A 99 -14.66 -6.48 -2.29
C PHE A 99 -15.91 -7.36 -2.37
N SER A 100 -16.03 -8.14 -3.43
CA SER A 100 -17.15 -9.05 -3.63
C SER A 100 -16.70 -10.43 -4.11
N CYS A 101 -17.53 -11.44 -3.86
CA CYS A 101 -17.28 -12.78 -4.35
C CYS A 101 -17.20 -12.77 -5.90
N PRO A 102 -16.13 -13.33 -6.51
CA PRO A 102 -15.97 -13.36 -7.96
C PRO A 102 -16.99 -14.28 -8.67
N LYS A 103 -17.64 -15.19 -7.94
CA LYS A 103 -18.72 -16.06 -8.47
C LYS A 103 -20.08 -15.36 -8.55
N VAL A 104 -20.15 -14.07 -8.23
CA VAL A 104 -21.38 -13.26 -8.36
C VAL A 104 -21.46 -12.71 -9.76
N LYS A 105 -22.67 -12.85 -10.37
CA LYS A 105 -23.00 -12.25 -11.66
C LYS A 105 -24.19 -11.30 -11.52
N TRP A 106 -24.31 -10.38 -12.48
CA TRP A 106 -25.47 -9.53 -12.62
C TRP A 106 -26.47 -10.23 -13.55
N GLU A 107 -27.68 -10.44 -13.08
CA GLU A 107 -28.75 -11.06 -13.81
C GLU A 107 -29.93 -10.11 -13.92
N LYS A 108 -30.59 -10.13 -15.07
CA LYS A 108 -31.82 -9.35 -15.31
C LYS A 108 -33.01 -10.13 -14.81
N ASP A 109 -33.76 -9.59 -13.91
CA ASP A 109 -35.04 -10.13 -13.45
C ASP A 109 -36.06 -10.02 -14.60
N ALA A 110 -36.63 -11.14 -15.00
CA ALA A 110 -37.57 -11.20 -16.11
C ALA A 110 -38.90 -10.45 -15.81
N SER A 111 -39.28 -10.36 -14.54
CA SER A 111 -40.54 -9.75 -14.13
C SER A 111 -40.44 -8.22 -13.97
N THR A 112 -39.33 -7.76 -13.39
CA THR A 112 -39.13 -6.33 -13.06
C THR A 112 -38.24 -5.60 -14.07
N GLY A 113 -37.53 -6.34 -14.95
CA GLY A 113 -36.54 -5.81 -15.87
C GLY A 113 -35.26 -5.22 -15.19
N LYS A 114 -35.16 -5.29 -13.89
CA LYS A 114 -34.04 -4.75 -13.11
C LYS A 114 -32.91 -5.77 -13.00
N TYR A 115 -31.68 -5.26 -12.98
CA TYR A 115 -30.50 -6.09 -12.71
C TYR A 115 -30.29 -6.27 -11.21
N HIS A 116 -30.01 -7.49 -10.80
CA HIS A 116 -29.65 -7.85 -9.43
C HIS A 116 -28.43 -8.77 -9.43
N ARG A 117 -27.79 -8.89 -8.28
CA ARG A 117 -26.58 -9.73 -8.10
C ARG A 117 -27.02 -11.11 -7.63
N VAL A 118 -26.53 -12.14 -8.30
CA VAL A 118 -26.79 -13.54 -7.96
C VAL A 118 -25.46 -14.26 -7.73
N CYS A 119 -25.39 -15.00 -6.60
CA CYS A 119 -24.23 -15.82 -6.29
C CYS A 119 -24.39 -17.22 -6.91
N HIS A 120 -23.44 -17.58 -7.78
CA HIS A 120 -23.36 -18.90 -8.43
C HIS A 120 -22.40 -19.87 -7.70
N CYS A 121 -22.19 -19.68 -6.39
CA CYS A 121 -21.35 -20.56 -5.63
C CYS A 121 -22.09 -21.87 -5.30
N LYS A 122 -21.44 -23.01 -5.53
CA LYS A 122 -22.01 -24.32 -5.16
C LYS A 122 -22.05 -24.51 -3.63
N ASP A 123 -21.03 -23.96 -2.94
CA ASP A 123 -20.92 -23.96 -1.49
C ASP A 123 -20.83 -22.51 -0.98
N PRO A 124 -21.95 -21.82 -0.80
CA PRO A 124 -21.95 -20.40 -0.44
C PRO A 124 -21.51 -20.19 1.00
N CYS A 125 -20.52 -19.31 1.20
CA CYS A 125 -20.00 -18.92 2.52
C CYS A 125 -20.85 -17.86 3.20
N THR A 126 -22.02 -17.54 2.69
CA THR A 126 -22.95 -16.54 3.21
C THR A 126 -24.38 -16.90 2.79
N SER A 127 -25.35 -16.58 3.63
CA SER A 127 -26.78 -16.70 3.30
C SER A 127 -27.29 -15.60 2.35
N SER A 128 -26.48 -14.59 2.07
CA SER A 128 -26.85 -13.49 1.17
C SER A 128 -26.94 -13.98 -0.27
N PRO A 129 -28.07 -13.79 -0.98
CA PRO A 129 -28.19 -14.12 -2.40
C PRO A 129 -27.23 -13.33 -3.30
N CYS A 130 -26.80 -12.16 -2.82
CA CYS A 130 -25.80 -11.32 -3.52
C CYS A 130 -24.35 -11.78 -3.34
N GLY A 131 -24.13 -12.91 -2.63
CA GLY A 131 -22.82 -13.43 -2.29
C GLY A 131 -22.09 -12.61 -1.21
N ARG A 132 -20.88 -13.07 -0.82
CA ARG A 132 -20.09 -12.41 0.20
C ARG A 132 -19.56 -11.06 -0.29
N MET A 133 -19.69 -10.07 0.58
CA MET A 133 -19.06 -8.75 0.41
C MET A 133 -18.23 -8.44 1.66
N VAL A 134 -17.04 -7.89 1.44
CA VAL A 134 -16.15 -7.41 2.49
C VAL A 134 -15.92 -5.92 2.28
N TYR A 135 -15.99 -5.16 3.35
CA TYR A 135 -15.70 -3.73 3.37
C TYR A 135 -14.50 -3.48 4.26
N ILE A 136 -13.46 -2.89 3.69
CA ILE A 136 -12.29 -2.42 4.42
C ILE A 136 -12.42 -0.92 4.63
N TYR A 137 -12.23 -0.48 5.86
CA TYR A 137 -12.27 0.91 6.27
C TYR A 137 -10.85 1.37 6.57
N PRO A 138 -10.21 2.21 5.72
CA PRO A 138 -8.84 2.68 5.94
C PRO A 138 -8.63 3.32 7.31
N GLU A 139 -9.64 4.03 7.82
CA GLU A 139 -9.59 4.65 9.14
C GLU A 139 -9.42 3.65 10.30
N LYS A 140 -9.93 2.40 10.10
CA LYS A 140 -9.87 1.34 11.11
C LYS A 140 -8.70 0.40 10.90
N ASP A 141 -8.29 0.20 9.65
CA ASP A 141 -7.29 -0.79 9.28
C ASP A 141 -6.42 -0.28 8.12
N LEU A 142 -5.48 0.60 8.47
CA LEU A 142 -4.51 1.16 7.52
C LEU A 142 -3.61 0.09 6.92
N ARG A 143 -3.33 -1.01 7.63
CA ARG A 143 -2.48 -2.10 7.10
C ARG A 143 -3.20 -2.90 6.03
N ALA A 144 -4.49 -3.16 6.19
CA ALA A 144 -5.29 -3.84 5.17
C ALA A 144 -5.42 -2.99 3.90
N TYR A 145 -5.61 -1.67 4.07
CA TYR A 145 -5.72 -0.76 2.94
C TYR A 145 -5.08 0.61 3.23
N PRO A 146 -3.79 0.79 2.93
CA PRO A 146 -3.07 2.05 3.17
C PRO A 146 -3.28 3.10 2.06
N GLY A 147 -4.47 3.20 1.49
CA GLY A 147 -4.77 4.08 0.35
C GLY A 147 -4.35 3.55 -1.02
N THR A 148 -3.74 2.36 -1.07
CA THR A 148 -3.33 1.66 -2.29
C THR A 148 -3.78 0.20 -2.23
N LEU A 149 -4.24 -0.33 -3.36
CA LEU A 149 -4.67 -1.72 -3.43
C LEU A 149 -3.51 -2.60 -3.89
N ARG A 150 -3.02 -3.45 -2.99
CA ARG A 150 -2.00 -4.47 -3.31
C ARG A 150 -2.54 -5.51 -4.28
N GLY A 151 -1.67 -6.25 -4.96
CA GLY A 151 -2.07 -7.29 -5.92
C GLY A 151 -2.71 -6.73 -7.19
N THR A 152 -2.50 -5.46 -7.50
CA THR A 152 -2.90 -4.85 -8.77
C THR A 152 -1.68 -4.52 -9.62
N THR A 153 -1.83 -4.53 -10.94
CA THR A 153 -0.75 -4.15 -11.87
C THR A 153 -0.19 -2.75 -11.58
N VAL A 154 -1.05 -1.82 -11.16
CA VAL A 154 -0.62 -0.46 -10.79
C VAL A 154 0.28 -0.50 -9.55
N TRP A 155 -0.12 -1.28 -8.54
CA TRP A 155 0.67 -1.44 -7.32
C TRP A 155 2.03 -2.08 -7.63
N ASP A 156 2.03 -3.18 -8.37
CA ASP A 156 3.24 -3.93 -8.74
C ASP A 156 4.22 -3.08 -9.54
N ASN A 157 3.73 -2.35 -10.53
CA ASN A 157 4.57 -1.49 -11.36
C ASN A 157 5.18 -0.33 -10.55
N THR A 158 4.42 0.25 -9.62
CA THR A 158 4.94 1.29 -8.73
C THR A 158 5.97 0.71 -7.75
N TYR A 159 5.66 -0.44 -7.15
CA TYR A 159 6.56 -1.06 -6.18
C TYR A 159 7.90 -1.52 -6.79
N LYS A 160 7.90 -1.93 -8.06
CA LYS A 160 9.13 -2.29 -8.79
C LYS A 160 10.16 -1.16 -8.83
N ILE A 161 9.74 0.11 -8.71
CA ILE A 161 10.67 1.26 -8.66
C ILE A 161 11.63 1.13 -7.49
N ARG A 162 11.25 0.43 -6.41
CA ARG A 162 12.13 0.16 -5.26
C ARG A 162 13.43 -0.54 -5.68
N THR A 163 13.39 -1.41 -6.67
CA THR A 163 14.60 -2.10 -7.17
C THR A 163 15.62 -1.13 -7.77
N THR A 164 15.19 0.03 -8.24
CA THR A 164 16.10 1.07 -8.74
C THR A 164 16.96 1.63 -7.63
N VAL A 165 16.38 1.85 -6.44
CA VAL A 165 17.11 2.30 -5.25
C VAL A 165 18.15 1.26 -4.82
N GLU A 166 17.78 -0.02 -4.83
CA GLU A 166 18.71 -1.11 -4.51
C GLU A 166 19.87 -1.19 -5.52
N ARG A 167 19.56 -1.04 -6.80
CA ARG A 167 20.61 -0.98 -7.86
C ARG A 167 21.53 0.21 -7.65
N SER A 168 20.99 1.40 -7.36
CA SER A 168 21.79 2.58 -7.05
C SER A 168 22.69 2.36 -5.84
N ILE A 169 22.16 1.81 -4.75
CA ILE A 169 22.94 1.48 -3.56
C ILE A 169 24.04 0.47 -3.88
N ASN A 170 23.76 -0.56 -4.67
CA ASN A 170 24.77 -1.54 -5.09
C ASN A 170 25.83 -0.88 -5.98
N GLN A 171 25.44 -0.01 -6.89
CA GLN A 171 26.39 0.76 -7.70
C GLN A 171 27.31 1.64 -6.84
N PHE A 172 26.77 2.31 -5.81
CA PHE A 172 27.60 3.05 -4.85
C PHE A 172 28.57 2.13 -4.11
N LYS A 173 28.13 0.96 -3.66
CA LYS A 173 28.98 0.01 -2.96
C LYS A 173 30.08 -0.56 -3.83
N ASP A 174 29.73 -1.02 -5.03
CA ASP A 174 30.59 -1.85 -5.88
C ASP A 174 31.41 -0.97 -6.86
N SER A 175 30.75 -0.11 -7.64
CA SER A 175 31.41 0.69 -8.68
C SER A 175 32.20 1.87 -8.11
N PHE A 176 31.73 2.49 -7.01
CA PHE A 176 32.44 3.57 -6.35
C PHE A 176 33.26 3.12 -5.14
N GLY A 177 33.32 1.80 -4.89
CA GLY A 177 34.17 1.20 -3.88
C GLY A 177 33.86 1.62 -2.44
N LEU A 178 32.62 2.07 -2.16
CA LEU A 178 32.23 2.55 -0.82
C LEU A 178 32.16 1.40 0.21
N SER A 179 31.90 0.17 -0.21
CA SER A 179 31.88 -1.01 0.66
C SER A 179 33.26 -1.40 1.19
N GLY A 180 34.33 -1.09 0.43
CA GLY A 180 35.71 -1.41 0.81
C GLY A 180 36.43 -0.32 1.62
N ARG A 181 35.82 0.83 1.81
CA ARG A 181 36.45 1.96 2.52
C ARG A 181 36.32 1.78 4.03
N LYS A 182 37.48 1.71 4.70
CA LYS A 182 37.58 1.70 6.17
C LYS A 182 37.52 3.13 6.75
N THR A 183 36.66 3.99 6.20
CA THR A 183 36.55 5.37 6.65
C THR A 183 35.69 5.43 7.90
N GLN A 184 36.29 5.81 9.03
CA GLN A 184 35.58 6.01 10.30
C GLN A 184 35.13 7.47 10.48
N ASN A 185 35.47 8.36 9.54
CA ASN A 185 35.16 9.79 9.64
C ASN A 185 33.86 10.10 8.84
N GLU A 186 32.83 10.53 9.57
CA GLU A 186 31.53 10.90 9.01
C GLU A 186 31.62 11.96 7.89
N LYS A 187 32.48 12.98 8.07
CA LYS A 187 32.64 14.04 7.06
C LYS A 187 33.22 13.51 5.75
N THR A 188 34.20 12.61 5.84
CA THR A 188 34.81 11.99 4.66
C THR A 188 33.81 11.04 3.97
N LEU A 189 33.05 10.26 4.73
CA LEU A 189 32.01 9.41 4.19
C LEU A 189 30.94 10.24 3.48
N HIS A 190 30.51 11.35 4.08
CA HIS A 190 29.56 12.26 3.46
C HIS A 190 30.06 12.87 2.15
N ALA A 191 31.33 13.30 2.10
CA ALA A 191 31.96 13.80 0.88
C ALA A 191 32.03 12.73 -0.21
N ASP A 192 32.40 11.50 0.13
CA ASP A 192 32.45 10.37 -0.79
C ASP A 192 31.07 10.03 -1.36
N LEU A 193 30.02 10.05 -0.52
CA LEU A 193 28.64 9.83 -0.99
C LEU A 193 28.16 10.95 -1.92
N LEU A 194 28.48 12.20 -1.64
CA LEU A 194 28.16 13.33 -2.53
C LEU A 194 28.86 13.23 -3.87
N LEU A 195 30.17 12.92 -3.87
CA LEU A 195 30.94 12.74 -5.11
C LEU A 195 30.40 11.58 -5.94
N ALA A 196 30.10 10.44 -5.33
CA ALA A 196 29.48 9.30 -6.00
C ALA A 196 28.11 9.67 -6.58
N GLY A 197 27.29 10.42 -5.83
CA GLY A 197 25.98 10.91 -6.30
C GLY A 197 26.11 11.84 -7.52
N ILE A 198 27.06 12.78 -7.50
CA ILE A 198 27.33 13.67 -8.66
C ILE A 198 27.77 12.86 -9.87
N THR A 199 28.69 11.89 -9.68
CA THR A 199 29.16 11.03 -10.77
C THR A 199 28.06 10.18 -11.40
N GLN A 200 27.05 9.79 -10.61
CA GLN A 200 25.90 9.02 -11.13
C GLN A 200 24.93 9.87 -11.97
N LEU A 201 24.95 11.20 -11.82
CA LEU A 201 24.07 12.12 -12.55
C LEU A 201 24.65 12.59 -13.90
N ILE A 202 25.93 12.30 -14.18
CA ILE A 202 26.60 12.58 -15.44
C ILE A 202 26.51 11.38 -16.38
#